data_d25f8b7fd98e46a4a8a2520dc17a3a74
#
_entry.id   d25f8b7fd98e46a4a8a2520dc17a3a74
#
_cell.length_a   1.000
_cell.length_b   1.000
_cell.length_c   1.000
_cell.angle_alpha   90.00
_cell.angle_beta   90.00
_cell.angle_gamma   90.00
#
_symmetry.space_group_name_H-M   'P 1'
#
loop_
_entity.id
_entity.type
_entity.pdbx_description
1 polymer ?
#
loop_
_entity_poly.entity_id
_entity_poly.type
_entity_poly.pdbx_seq_one_letter_code
_entity_poly.pdbx_strand_id
1 'polypeptide(L)'
;GEHLSIMEGDDTNANAHAVRLAFELGCDAAKTTWTGCEESFRKVSSAVPIPVLVAGGPSSGNSLEILTMVRQALDAGASGVCMGRQVFAHPNVEAIAKALVMLVHQDVTVEQAMESCGL
;
A
#
# COMPACT_ATOMS: atom_id res chain seq x y z
N GLY A 1 -7.95 14.87 5.37
CA GLY A 1 -7.71 14.54 6.75
C GLY A 1 -6.62 15.40 7.35
N GLU A 2 -6.74 15.65 8.61
CA GLU A 2 -5.72 16.41 9.31
C GLU A 2 -4.41 15.64 9.33
N HIS A 3 -3.32 16.35 9.05
CA HIS A 3 -2.00 15.81 9.23
C HIS A 3 -1.72 15.65 10.72
N LEU A 4 -1.71 14.41 11.17
CA LEU A 4 -1.07 14.14 12.42
C LEU A 4 0.43 14.30 12.19
N SER A 5 1.03 15.24 12.89
CA SER A 5 2.47 15.45 12.86
C SER A 5 3.16 14.15 13.28
N ILE A 6 3.83 13.50 12.35
CA ILE A 6 4.55 12.27 12.63
C ILE A 6 5.90 12.67 13.20
N MET A 7 6.19 12.22 14.40
CA MET A 7 7.48 12.46 15.03
C MET A 7 8.55 11.62 14.34
N GLU A 8 9.78 12.11 14.32
CA GLU A 8 10.92 11.37 13.80
C GLU A 8 11.00 9.98 14.43
N GLY A 9 11.10 8.96 13.61
CA GLY A 9 11.21 7.57 14.05
C GLY A 9 10.29 6.63 13.28
N ASP A 10 9.98 5.51 13.88
CA ASP A 10 9.12 4.48 13.29
C ASP A 10 7.66 4.94 13.31
N ASP A 11 7.09 5.13 12.13
CA ASP A 11 5.71 5.57 11.92
C ASP A 11 4.67 4.48 12.22
N THR A 12 5.08 3.27 12.53
CA THR A 12 4.19 2.12 12.71
C THR A 12 3.13 2.40 13.79
N ASN A 13 3.56 2.89 14.93
CA ASN A 13 2.63 3.16 16.04
C ASN A 13 1.68 4.32 15.71
N ALA A 14 2.18 5.36 15.03
CA ALA A 14 1.34 6.48 14.62
C ALA A 14 0.31 6.04 13.58
N ASN A 15 0.70 5.22 12.62
CA ASN A 15 -0.21 4.69 11.61
C ASN A 15 -1.24 3.73 12.22
N ALA A 16 -0.83 2.86 13.13
CA ALA A 16 -1.75 1.97 13.83
C ALA A 16 -2.77 2.75 14.64
N HIS A 17 -2.34 3.79 15.32
CA HIS A 17 -3.24 4.68 16.08
C HIS A 17 -4.22 5.40 15.16
N ALA A 18 -3.74 5.90 14.02
CA ALA A 18 -4.57 6.61 13.05
C ALA A 18 -5.66 5.71 12.46
N VAL A 19 -5.33 4.48 12.07
CA VAL A 19 -6.35 3.54 11.54
C VAL A 19 -7.34 3.12 12.62
N ARG A 20 -6.89 2.98 13.86
CA ARG A 20 -7.77 2.68 14.99
C ARG A 20 -8.76 3.83 15.23
N LEU A 21 -8.27 5.07 15.16
CA LEU A 21 -9.14 6.25 15.29
C LEU A 21 -10.15 6.31 14.16
N ALA A 22 -9.73 6.04 12.93
CA ALA A 22 -10.64 5.98 11.78
C ALA A 22 -11.75 4.94 12.00
N PHE A 23 -11.40 3.76 12.49
CA PHE A 23 -12.38 2.73 12.80
C PHE A 23 -13.36 3.18 13.90
N GLU A 24 -12.86 3.76 14.98
CA GLU A 24 -13.70 4.23 16.09
C GLU A 24 -14.65 5.37 15.67
N LEU A 25 -14.27 6.15 14.66
CA LEU A 25 -15.12 7.19 14.08
C LEU A 25 -16.12 6.66 13.05
N GLY A 26 -16.16 5.37 12.80
CA GLY A 26 -17.15 4.74 11.94
C GLY A 26 -16.76 4.65 10.46
N CYS A 27 -15.49 4.79 10.14
CA CYS A 27 -15.02 4.63 8.75
C CYS A 27 -15.12 3.18 8.29
N ASP A 28 -15.49 2.98 7.03
CA ASP A 28 -15.61 1.66 6.41
C ASP A 28 -14.28 1.09 5.94
N ALA A 29 -13.30 1.95 5.69
CA ALA A 29 -11.95 1.58 5.28
C ALA A 29 -10.98 2.66 5.73
N ALA A 30 -9.70 2.32 5.86
CA ALA A 30 -8.66 3.26 6.23
C ALA A 30 -7.52 3.22 5.21
N LYS A 31 -6.92 4.37 4.95
CA LYS A 31 -5.77 4.51 4.08
C LYS A 31 -4.57 4.93 4.90
N THR A 32 -3.45 4.24 4.73
CA THR A 32 -2.22 4.54 5.46
C THR A 32 -1.01 4.40 4.54
N THR A 33 0.11 5.01 4.96
CA THR A 33 1.34 4.93 4.19
C THR A 33 2.07 3.61 4.46
N TRP A 34 2.94 3.24 3.51
CA TRP A 34 3.81 2.08 3.69
C TRP A 34 4.81 2.34 4.82
N THR A 35 4.98 1.35 5.69
CA THR A 35 5.81 1.48 6.90
C THR A 35 7.25 1.00 6.71
N GLY A 36 7.59 0.52 5.52
CA GLY A 36 8.97 0.13 5.18
C GLY A 36 9.23 -1.36 5.18
N CYS A 37 8.44 -2.15 5.89
CA CYS A 37 8.58 -3.62 5.89
C CYS A 37 7.25 -4.30 6.22
N GLU A 38 7.17 -5.58 5.87
CA GLU A 38 5.97 -6.40 6.09
C GLU A 38 5.58 -6.50 7.55
N GLU A 39 6.56 -6.73 8.42
CA GLU A 39 6.31 -6.91 9.85
C GLU A 39 5.65 -5.69 10.47
N SER A 40 6.19 -4.51 10.20
CA SER A 40 5.63 -3.27 10.75
C SER A 40 4.26 -2.96 10.15
N PHE A 41 4.05 -3.20 8.87
CA PHE A 41 2.75 -2.96 8.24
C PHE A 41 1.68 -3.94 8.76
N ARG A 42 2.05 -5.17 9.07
CA ARG A 42 1.13 -6.14 9.66
C ARG A 42 0.58 -5.66 11.00
N LYS A 43 1.38 -4.95 11.79
CA LYS A 43 0.90 -4.32 13.03
C LYS A 43 -0.18 -3.27 12.76
N VAL A 44 -0.03 -2.50 11.68
CA VAL A 44 -1.02 -1.50 11.29
C VAL A 44 -2.29 -2.17 10.78
N SER A 45 -2.19 -3.11 9.87
CA SER A 45 -3.34 -3.77 9.26
C SER A 45 -4.14 -4.60 10.27
N SER A 46 -3.47 -5.18 11.25
CA SER A 46 -4.13 -5.99 12.29
C SER A 46 -4.72 -5.17 13.43
N ALA A 47 -4.44 -3.87 13.47
CA ALA A 47 -4.95 -2.99 14.54
C ALA A 47 -6.47 -2.78 14.47
N VAL A 48 -7.08 -3.01 13.32
CA VAL A 48 -8.51 -2.77 13.10
C VAL A 48 -9.13 -3.89 12.24
N PRO A 49 -10.45 -4.13 12.37
CA PRO A 49 -11.16 -5.12 11.55
C PRO A 49 -11.61 -4.60 10.18
N ILE A 50 -11.45 -3.32 9.90
CA ILE A 50 -11.81 -2.73 8.61
C ILE A 50 -10.68 -2.90 7.59
N PRO A 51 -10.98 -2.86 6.27
CA PRO A 51 -9.94 -2.90 5.26
C PRO A 51 -8.96 -1.74 5.38
N VAL A 52 -7.66 -2.04 5.26
CA VAL A 52 -6.59 -1.05 5.26
C VAL A 52 -5.95 -1.02 3.87
N LEU A 53 -5.94 0.15 3.26
CA LEU A 53 -5.33 0.38 1.95
C LEU A 53 -3.97 1.03 2.12
N VAL A 54 -2.99 0.58 1.36
CA VAL A 54 -1.66 1.19 1.37
C VAL A 54 -1.61 2.33 0.36
N ALA A 55 -1.08 3.46 0.79
CA ALA A 55 -0.85 4.64 -0.06
C ALA A 55 0.62 5.01 -0.02
N GLY A 56 1.05 5.77 -1.03
CA GLY A 56 2.44 6.19 -1.13
C GLY A 56 3.34 5.09 -1.66
N GLY A 57 4.61 5.15 -1.29
CA GLY A 57 5.61 4.21 -1.77
C GLY A 57 6.78 4.94 -2.42
N PRO A 58 7.69 4.20 -3.05
CA PRO A 58 8.87 4.83 -3.67
C PRO A 58 8.46 5.79 -4.76
N SER A 59 9.08 6.96 -4.77
CA SER A 59 8.81 8.01 -5.76
C SER A 59 9.59 7.82 -7.07
N SER A 60 10.38 6.77 -7.16
CA SER A 60 11.32 6.56 -8.25
C SER A 60 10.71 6.14 -9.59
N GLY A 61 9.44 5.75 -9.62
CA GLY A 61 8.80 5.28 -10.84
C GLY A 61 9.28 3.91 -11.33
N ASN A 62 10.09 3.21 -10.55
CA ASN A 62 10.58 1.88 -10.88
C ASN A 62 9.47 0.84 -10.65
N SER A 63 9.09 0.15 -11.72
CA SER A 63 8.02 -0.86 -11.67
C SER A 63 8.29 -1.94 -10.63
N LEU A 64 9.53 -2.45 -10.58
CA LEU A 64 9.88 -3.51 -9.63
C LEU A 64 9.70 -3.06 -8.17
N GLU A 65 10.16 -1.86 -7.84
CA GLU A 65 10.02 -1.32 -6.48
C GLU A 65 8.56 -1.11 -6.09
N ILE A 66 7.76 -0.54 -6.99
CA ILE A 66 6.34 -0.29 -6.76
C ILE A 66 5.60 -1.61 -6.53
N LEU A 67 5.78 -2.57 -7.42
CA LEU A 67 5.08 -3.85 -7.37
C LEU A 67 5.55 -4.70 -6.18
N THR A 68 6.84 -4.64 -5.84
CA THR A 68 7.38 -5.35 -4.67
C THR A 68 6.77 -4.80 -3.39
N MET A 69 6.70 -3.49 -3.24
CA MET A 69 6.08 -2.87 -2.07
C MET A 69 4.60 -3.25 -1.95
N VAL A 70 3.86 -3.23 -3.06
CA VAL A 70 2.46 -3.61 -3.07
C VAL A 70 2.29 -5.08 -2.68
N ARG A 71 3.12 -5.98 -3.22
CA ARG A 71 3.07 -7.39 -2.86
C ARG A 71 3.33 -7.61 -1.37
N GLN A 72 4.33 -6.94 -0.84
CA GLN A 72 4.64 -7.00 0.59
C GLN A 72 3.49 -6.47 1.45
N ALA A 73 2.87 -5.36 1.05
CA ALA A 73 1.74 -4.80 1.77
C ALA A 73 0.53 -5.75 1.77
N LEU A 74 0.23 -6.36 0.64
CA LEU A 74 -0.86 -7.34 0.53
C LEU A 74 -0.59 -8.57 1.41
N ASP A 75 0.64 -9.07 1.41
CA ASP A 75 1.03 -10.21 2.25
C ASP A 75 0.98 -9.85 3.74
N ALA A 76 1.15 -8.57 4.07
CA ALA A 76 1.06 -8.06 5.44
C ALA A 76 -0.37 -7.67 5.86
N GLY A 77 -1.36 -7.95 5.03
CA GLY A 77 -2.77 -7.76 5.38
C GLY A 77 -3.45 -6.56 4.76
N ALA A 78 -2.80 -5.81 3.88
CA ALA A 78 -3.48 -4.75 3.14
C ALA A 78 -4.57 -5.34 2.25
N SER A 79 -5.70 -4.65 2.14
CA SER A 79 -6.81 -5.07 1.30
C SER A 79 -6.71 -4.54 -0.12
N GLY A 80 -5.85 -3.57 -0.35
CA GLY A 80 -5.65 -2.98 -1.67
C GLY A 80 -4.72 -1.77 -1.60
N VAL A 81 -4.69 -1.01 -2.68
CA VAL A 81 -3.80 0.13 -2.82
C VAL A 81 -4.60 1.39 -3.18
N CYS A 82 -4.04 2.53 -2.80
CA CYS A 82 -4.56 3.84 -3.20
C CYS A 82 -3.36 4.68 -3.64
N MET A 83 -3.01 4.56 -4.91
CA MET A 83 -1.82 5.16 -5.49
C MET A 83 -2.19 6.09 -6.64
N GLY A 84 -1.58 7.26 -6.69
CA GLY A 84 -1.78 8.21 -7.77
C GLY A 84 -0.49 8.53 -8.51
N ARG A 85 0.41 9.26 -7.87
CA ARG A 85 1.64 9.75 -8.52
C ARG A 85 2.50 8.64 -9.11
N GLN A 86 2.67 7.52 -8.41
CA GLN A 86 3.48 6.40 -8.87
C GLN A 86 2.93 5.81 -10.17
N VAL A 87 1.61 5.79 -10.31
CA VAL A 87 0.95 5.27 -11.51
C VAL A 87 0.98 6.30 -12.63
N PHE A 88 0.54 7.53 -12.36
CA PHE A 88 0.43 8.57 -13.40
C PHE A 88 1.78 9.07 -13.90
N ALA A 89 2.81 9.03 -13.08
CA ALA A 89 4.16 9.40 -13.47
C ALA A 89 4.95 8.27 -14.14
N HIS A 90 4.39 7.05 -14.16
CA HIS A 90 5.06 5.91 -14.76
C HIS A 90 5.10 6.05 -16.29
N PRO A 91 6.22 5.69 -16.95
CA PRO A 91 6.32 5.75 -18.42
C PRO A 91 5.26 4.93 -19.15
N ASN A 92 4.76 3.86 -18.54
CA ASN A 92 3.71 3.02 -19.10
C ASN A 92 2.58 2.87 -18.08
N VAL A 93 1.69 3.84 -18.03
CA VAL A 93 0.60 3.91 -17.06
C VAL A 93 -0.33 2.70 -17.17
N GLU A 94 -0.65 2.29 -18.40
CA GLU A 94 -1.56 1.16 -18.63
C GLU A 94 -0.96 -0.15 -18.09
N ALA A 95 0.31 -0.39 -18.36
CA ALA A 95 0.97 -1.63 -17.92
C ALA A 95 1.09 -1.70 -16.40
N ILE A 96 1.49 -0.60 -15.74
CA ILE A 96 1.61 -0.60 -14.27
C ILE A 96 0.23 -0.74 -13.61
N ALA A 97 -0.79 -0.11 -14.16
CA ALA A 97 -2.15 -0.25 -13.63
C ALA A 97 -2.66 -1.68 -13.73
N LYS A 98 -2.44 -2.34 -14.87
CA LYS A 98 -2.80 -3.76 -15.05
C LYS A 98 -2.06 -4.67 -14.07
N ALA A 99 -0.76 -4.43 -13.89
CA ALA A 99 0.05 -5.21 -12.96
C ALA A 99 -0.46 -5.07 -11.52
N LEU A 100 -0.82 -3.86 -11.10
CA LEU A 100 -1.40 -3.61 -9.77
C LEU A 100 -2.73 -4.36 -9.58
N VAL A 101 -3.60 -4.34 -10.60
CA VAL A 101 -4.86 -5.08 -10.56
C VAL A 101 -4.60 -6.58 -10.41
N MET A 102 -3.63 -7.13 -11.12
CA MET A 102 -3.26 -8.53 -11.02
C MET A 102 -2.78 -8.89 -9.61
N LEU A 103 -1.93 -8.05 -9.01
CA LEU A 103 -1.46 -8.30 -7.65
C LEU A 103 -2.59 -8.28 -6.62
N VAL A 104 -3.49 -7.33 -6.74
CA VAL A 104 -4.57 -7.15 -5.76
C VAL A 104 -5.64 -8.26 -5.89
N HIS A 105 -5.99 -8.63 -7.10
CA HIS A 105 -7.15 -9.50 -7.34
C HIS A 105 -6.82 -10.95 -7.73
N GLN A 106 -5.59 -11.25 -8.16
CA GLN A 106 -5.25 -12.56 -8.70
C GLN A 106 -4.18 -13.32 -7.90
N ASP A 107 -3.66 -12.73 -6.83
CA ASP A 107 -2.66 -13.36 -5.96
C ASP A 107 -1.46 -13.91 -6.74
N VAL A 108 -0.97 -13.14 -7.71
CA VAL A 108 0.21 -13.51 -8.51
C VAL A 108 1.48 -12.95 -7.90
N THR A 109 2.64 -13.47 -8.33
CA THR A 109 3.93 -12.91 -7.92
C THR A 109 4.24 -11.64 -8.71
N VAL A 110 5.19 -10.84 -8.20
CA VAL A 110 5.66 -9.63 -8.89
C VAL A 110 6.18 -9.97 -10.28
N GLU A 111 6.96 -11.03 -10.39
CA GLU A 111 7.53 -11.50 -11.67
C GLU A 111 6.44 -11.88 -12.66
N GLN A 112 5.41 -12.58 -12.21
CA GLN A 112 4.26 -12.97 -13.06
C GLN A 112 3.51 -11.74 -13.56
N ALA A 113 3.27 -10.76 -12.69
CA ALA A 113 2.58 -9.54 -13.07
C ALA A 113 3.40 -8.73 -14.08
N MET A 114 4.71 -8.59 -13.86
CA MET A 114 5.59 -7.86 -14.76
C MET A 114 5.66 -8.54 -16.13
N GLU A 115 5.82 -9.84 -16.18
CA GLU A 115 5.89 -10.60 -17.42
C GLU A 115 4.59 -10.46 -18.21
N SER A 116 3.45 -10.61 -17.58
CA SER A 116 2.14 -10.51 -18.23
C SER A 116 1.84 -9.13 -18.77
N CYS A 117 2.40 -8.09 -18.19
CA CYS A 117 2.14 -6.70 -18.56
C CYS A 117 3.28 -6.06 -19.37
N GLY A 118 4.33 -6.81 -19.67
CA GLY A 118 5.47 -6.30 -20.44
C GLY A 118 6.33 -5.28 -19.70
N LEU A 119 6.45 -5.43 -18.40
CA LEU A 119 7.25 -4.54 -17.55
C LEU A 119 8.65 -5.07 -17.27
#